data_892b3669836b49dab1b628374ce6cde8
#
_entry.id   892b3669836b49dab1b628374ce6cde8
#
_cell.length_a   1.000
_cell.length_b   1.000
_cell.length_c   1.000
_cell.angle_alpha   90.00
_cell.angle_beta   90.00
_cell.angle_gamma   90.00
#
_symmetry.space_group_name_H-M   'P 1'
#
loop_
_entity.id
_entity.type
_entity.pdbx_description
1 polymer ?
#
loop_
_entity_poly.entity_id
_entity_poly.type
_entity_poly.pdbx_seq_one_letter_code
_entity_poly.pdbx_strand_id
1 'polypeptide(L)'
;MSASREKKMRQGLTDADVAPSTAGTKKGLSSTGKKVLYSVIAVVAVAVIVFFSLVSTGFFVTHTVAASVGSHDLSPAMVNYFYGSAYQNLSNTYGEYLSMFIDTSKPLDEQAYMTEDYATWHDYLLDTALKSAYEAYAIYDEAMANGYTLSEEEQSSIDSQISSLDLYAAMYGYGSGQAYLAANYGSGSSVDSFREYVTITTIASSYANKIANDFGYTADDISAYY
;
A
#
# COMPACT_ATOMS: atom_id res chain seq x y z
N MET A 1 31.90 56.44 49.82
CA MET A 1 31.15 55.17 50.07
C MET A 1 30.18 54.90 48.94
N SER A 2 30.11 53.67 48.43
CA SER A 2 29.24 53.38 47.27
C SER A 2 27.77 53.44 47.68
N ALA A 3 26.92 54.06 46.89
CA ALA A 3 25.46 54.18 47.09
C ALA A 3 24.75 52.85 47.38
N SER A 4 25.35 51.75 46.97
CA SER A 4 24.89 50.38 47.22
C SER A 4 25.09 49.94 48.66
N ARG A 5 26.12 50.40 49.35
CA ARG A 5 26.37 50.11 50.77
C ARG A 5 25.42 50.88 51.69
N GLU A 6 25.14 52.11 51.32
CA GLU A 6 24.22 52.97 52.07
C GLU A 6 22.76 52.48 52.07
N LYS A 7 22.34 51.91 50.93
CA LYS A 7 21.01 51.30 50.79
C LYS A 7 20.87 50.02 51.64
N LYS A 8 21.95 49.24 51.78
CA LYS A 8 21.96 48.01 52.61
C LYS A 8 21.89 48.32 54.11
N MET A 9 22.58 49.40 54.59
CA MET A 9 22.52 49.82 56.00
C MET A 9 21.08 50.31 56.38
N ARG A 10 20.33 50.92 55.47
CA ARG A 10 18.96 51.37 55.73
C ARG A 10 17.97 50.22 55.82
N GLN A 11 18.32 49.05 55.33
CA GLN A 11 17.44 47.87 55.35
C GLN A 11 17.80 46.85 56.48
N GLY A 12 18.77 47.20 57.38
CA GLY A 12 19.13 46.41 58.50
C GLY A 12 19.81 45.03 58.18
N LEU A 13 20.34 44.91 56.96
CA LEU A 13 21.00 43.70 56.52
C LEU A 13 22.51 43.82 56.73
N THR A 14 23.10 42.93 57.49
CA THR A 14 24.55 42.81 57.70
C THR A 14 25.16 42.00 56.54
N ASP A 15 26.49 42.21 56.29
CA ASP A 15 27.23 41.51 55.21
C ASP A 15 27.26 39.98 55.39
N ALA A 16 26.79 39.45 56.51
CA ALA A 16 26.69 38.00 56.81
C ALA A 16 25.42 37.36 56.27
N ASP A 17 24.40 38.13 55.91
CA ASP A 17 23.09 37.60 55.42
C ASP A 17 23.01 37.41 53.88
N VAL A 18 24.11 37.69 53.20
CA VAL A 18 24.18 37.41 51.76
C VAL A 18 24.86 36.07 51.55
N ALA A 19 24.05 35.03 51.52
CA ALA A 19 24.52 33.72 51.04
C ALA A 19 25.15 33.89 49.64
N PRO A 20 26.31 33.29 49.35
CA PRO A 20 26.90 33.34 48.01
C PRO A 20 25.91 32.69 47.06
N SER A 21 25.35 33.45 46.12
CA SER A 21 24.59 32.86 45.01
C SER A 21 25.53 31.92 44.29
N THR A 22 25.35 30.63 44.51
CA THR A 22 25.93 29.59 43.65
C THR A 22 25.33 29.80 42.26
N ALA A 23 25.95 30.68 41.48
CA ALA A 23 25.79 30.64 40.05
C ALA A 23 26.26 29.26 39.61
N GLY A 24 25.31 28.37 39.39
CA GLY A 24 25.58 27.04 38.89
C GLY A 24 26.34 27.17 37.60
N THR A 25 27.63 26.95 37.67
CA THR A 25 28.50 26.84 36.49
C THR A 25 27.91 25.68 35.69
N LYS A 26 27.20 25.98 34.61
CA LYS A 26 26.80 24.96 33.64
C LYS A 26 28.11 24.33 33.16
N LYS A 27 28.47 23.18 33.73
CA LYS A 27 29.58 22.35 33.26
C LYS A 27 29.30 22.03 31.80
N GLY A 28 29.94 22.75 30.91
CA GLY A 28 29.91 22.42 29.48
C GLY A 28 30.47 21.01 29.33
N LEU A 29 29.84 20.20 28.48
CA LEU A 29 30.33 18.85 28.17
C LEU A 29 31.82 18.91 27.85
N SER A 30 32.58 17.95 28.38
CA SER A 30 34.02 17.79 28.08
C SER A 30 34.20 17.59 26.57
N SER A 31 35.40 17.84 26.04
CA SER A 31 35.68 17.65 24.62
C SER A 31 35.37 16.25 24.13
N THR A 32 35.58 15.22 24.96
CA THR A 32 35.20 13.83 24.72
C THR A 32 33.69 13.67 24.75
N GLY A 33 32.99 14.29 25.70
CA GLY A 33 31.51 14.27 25.74
C GLY A 33 30.86 14.93 24.52
N LYS A 34 31.46 16.02 23.99
CA LYS A 34 31.00 16.63 22.74
C LYS A 34 31.21 15.71 21.53
N LYS A 35 32.35 15.02 21.43
CA LYS A 35 32.61 14.06 20.36
C LYS A 35 31.62 12.89 20.39
N VAL A 36 31.35 12.33 21.57
CA VAL A 36 30.34 11.28 21.74
C VAL A 36 28.94 11.80 21.36
N LEU A 37 28.57 13.00 21.79
CA LEU A 37 27.27 13.59 21.44
C LEU A 37 27.14 13.78 19.94
N TYR A 38 28.17 14.33 19.27
CA TYR A 38 28.13 14.50 17.82
C TYR A 38 28.09 13.17 17.05
N SER A 39 28.79 12.13 17.52
CA SER A 39 28.71 10.80 16.90
C SER A 39 27.33 10.19 17.04
N VAL A 40 26.69 10.32 18.22
CA VAL A 40 25.31 9.87 18.41
C VAL A 40 24.32 10.62 17.49
N ILE A 41 24.45 11.95 17.43
CA ILE A 41 23.61 12.75 16.53
C ILE A 41 23.82 12.34 15.06
N ALA A 42 25.05 12.10 14.63
CA ALA A 42 25.33 11.64 13.28
C ALA A 42 24.70 10.27 12.98
N VAL A 43 24.80 9.32 13.90
CA VAL A 43 24.17 7.98 13.76
C VAL A 43 22.64 8.10 13.68
N VAL A 44 22.03 8.92 14.54
CA VAL A 44 20.59 9.16 14.52
C VAL A 44 20.18 9.84 13.21
N ALA A 45 20.94 10.83 12.73
CA ALA A 45 20.65 11.48 11.45
C ALA A 45 20.70 10.51 10.27
N VAL A 46 21.71 9.63 10.22
CA VAL A 46 21.80 8.57 9.20
C VAL A 46 20.62 7.61 9.30
N ALA A 47 20.26 7.17 10.51
CA ALA A 47 19.12 6.27 10.71
C ALA A 47 17.80 6.91 10.24
N VAL A 48 17.60 8.21 10.52
CA VAL A 48 16.43 8.96 10.04
C VAL A 48 16.42 9.07 8.52
N ILE A 49 17.56 9.38 7.87
CA ILE A 49 17.64 9.44 6.41
C ILE A 49 17.32 8.08 5.79
N VAL A 50 17.90 6.99 6.32
CA VAL A 50 17.63 5.63 5.85
C VAL A 50 16.14 5.29 6.02
N PHE A 51 15.56 5.59 7.18
CA PHE A 51 14.13 5.36 7.43
C PHE A 51 13.24 6.11 6.42
N PHE A 52 13.48 7.42 6.23
CA PHE A 52 12.71 8.18 5.25
C PHE A 52 12.94 7.70 3.82
N SER A 53 14.14 7.24 3.47
CA SER A 53 14.40 6.64 2.17
C SER A 53 13.60 5.36 2.00
N LEU A 54 13.57 4.46 2.99
CA LEU A 54 12.78 3.23 2.95
C LEU A 54 11.27 3.51 2.85
N VAL A 55 10.77 4.52 3.58
CA VAL A 55 9.35 4.94 3.48
C VAL A 55 9.05 5.51 2.09
N SER A 56 9.92 6.39 1.57
CA SER A 56 9.69 7.05 0.27
C SER A 56 9.84 6.11 -0.93
N THR A 57 10.62 5.03 -0.81
CA THR A 57 10.74 3.99 -1.85
C THR A 57 9.61 2.96 -1.80
N GLY A 58 8.67 3.07 -0.84
CA GLY A 58 7.61 2.08 -0.66
C GLY A 58 8.09 0.73 -0.15
N PHE A 59 9.33 0.64 0.39
CA PHE A 59 9.93 -0.60 0.85
C PHE A 59 9.01 -1.37 1.81
N PHE A 60 8.41 -0.69 2.77
CA PHE A 60 7.48 -1.34 3.72
C PHE A 60 6.21 -1.84 3.02
N VAL A 61 5.71 -1.11 2.03
CA VAL A 61 4.50 -1.50 1.29
C VAL A 61 4.77 -2.71 0.39
N THR A 62 5.95 -2.79 -0.22
CA THR A 62 6.33 -3.92 -1.09
C THR A 62 6.68 -5.19 -0.33
N HIS A 63 7.11 -5.09 0.94
CA HIS A 63 7.53 -6.23 1.78
C HIS A 63 6.54 -6.57 2.89
N THR A 64 5.37 -5.92 2.93
CA THR A 64 4.31 -6.22 3.89
C THR A 64 3.35 -7.22 3.26
N VAL A 65 2.96 -8.24 4.02
CA VAL A 65 1.87 -9.15 3.65
C VAL A 65 0.55 -8.47 4.01
N ALA A 66 -0.29 -8.23 3.00
CA ALA A 66 -1.61 -7.65 3.19
C ALA A 66 -2.69 -8.72 3.41
N ALA A 67 -2.54 -9.86 2.75
CA ALA A 67 -3.41 -11.02 2.88
C ALA A 67 -2.62 -12.29 2.55
N SER A 68 -3.11 -13.45 3.01
CA SER A 68 -2.55 -14.76 2.61
C SER A 68 -3.65 -15.62 2.02
N VAL A 69 -3.36 -16.25 0.89
CA VAL A 69 -4.26 -17.12 0.16
C VAL A 69 -3.56 -18.46 -0.06
N GLY A 70 -4.01 -19.50 0.66
CA GLY A 70 -3.30 -20.76 0.65
C GLY A 70 -1.85 -20.62 1.12
N SER A 71 -0.90 -20.93 0.24
CA SER A 71 0.55 -20.77 0.48
C SER A 71 1.13 -19.45 -0.03
N HIS A 72 0.29 -18.58 -0.59
CA HIS A 72 0.72 -17.33 -1.21
C HIS A 72 0.48 -16.13 -0.29
N ASP A 73 1.52 -15.34 -0.06
CA ASP A 73 1.46 -14.07 0.63
C ASP A 73 1.28 -12.94 -0.39
N LEU A 74 0.15 -12.24 -0.30
CA LEU A 74 -0.20 -11.15 -1.19
C LEU A 74 0.32 -9.82 -0.64
N SER A 75 1.06 -9.10 -1.46
CA SER A 75 1.43 -7.72 -1.17
C SER A 75 0.21 -6.78 -1.24
N PRO A 76 0.25 -5.59 -0.62
CA PRO A 76 -0.78 -4.58 -0.79
C PRO A 76 -1.08 -4.24 -2.26
N ALA A 77 -0.06 -4.23 -3.11
CA ALA A 77 -0.23 -4.01 -4.55
C ALA A 77 -1.09 -5.09 -5.20
N MET A 78 -0.81 -6.37 -4.88
CA MET A 78 -1.59 -7.49 -5.39
C MET A 78 -3.06 -7.41 -4.97
N VAL A 79 -3.33 -7.13 -3.69
CA VAL A 79 -4.69 -6.93 -3.18
C VAL A 79 -5.37 -5.77 -3.90
N ASN A 80 -4.66 -4.67 -4.14
CA ASN A 80 -5.20 -3.50 -4.84
C ASN A 80 -5.51 -3.76 -6.32
N TYR A 81 -4.77 -4.64 -7.00
CA TYR A 81 -5.13 -5.06 -8.36
C TYR A 81 -6.46 -5.83 -8.39
N PHE A 82 -6.65 -6.76 -7.47
CA PHE A 82 -7.94 -7.47 -7.33
C PHE A 82 -9.07 -6.52 -6.92
N TYR A 83 -8.79 -5.56 -6.02
CA TYR A 83 -9.75 -4.54 -5.63
C TYR A 83 -10.16 -3.65 -6.81
N GLY A 84 -9.21 -3.19 -7.60
CA GLY A 84 -9.46 -2.41 -8.82
C GLY A 84 -10.29 -3.21 -9.84
N SER A 85 -10.00 -4.51 -9.99
CA SER A 85 -10.78 -5.41 -10.83
C SER A 85 -12.22 -5.58 -10.32
N ALA A 86 -12.41 -5.75 -9.00
CA ALA A 86 -13.73 -5.84 -8.39
C ALA A 86 -14.55 -4.56 -8.62
N TYR A 87 -13.93 -3.39 -8.43
CA TYR A 87 -14.56 -2.10 -8.72
C TYR A 87 -14.91 -1.95 -10.21
N GLN A 88 -14.02 -2.35 -11.12
CA GLN A 88 -14.27 -2.30 -12.55
C GLN A 88 -15.42 -3.22 -12.96
N ASN A 89 -15.49 -4.43 -12.40
CA ASN A 89 -16.58 -5.36 -12.64
C ASN A 89 -17.92 -4.80 -12.13
N LEU A 90 -17.93 -4.18 -10.95
CA LEU A 90 -19.10 -3.48 -10.42
C LEU A 90 -19.54 -2.35 -11.38
N SER A 91 -18.58 -1.52 -11.83
CA SER A 91 -18.84 -0.44 -12.77
C SER A 91 -19.39 -0.94 -14.10
N ASN A 92 -18.84 -2.03 -14.62
CA ASN A 92 -19.33 -2.63 -15.87
C ASN A 92 -20.74 -3.23 -15.72
N THR A 93 -21.03 -3.81 -14.55
CA THR A 93 -22.33 -4.45 -14.26
C THR A 93 -23.44 -3.41 -14.15
N TYR A 94 -23.19 -2.33 -13.44
CA TYR A 94 -24.22 -1.30 -13.18
C TYR A 94 -24.19 -0.16 -14.19
N GLY A 95 -23.05 0.06 -14.88
CA GLY A 95 -22.92 1.12 -15.88
C GLY A 95 -23.32 2.51 -15.35
N GLU A 96 -24.22 3.17 -16.04
CA GLU A 96 -24.73 4.49 -15.64
C GLU A 96 -25.52 4.47 -14.31
N TYR A 97 -26.05 3.30 -13.93
CA TYR A 97 -26.79 3.14 -12.67
C TYR A 97 -25.89 3.12 -11.44
N LEU A 98 -24.57 2.96 -11.60
CA LEU A 98 -23.63 2.93 -10.48
C LEU A 98 -23.76 4.19 -9.60
N SER A 99 -23.99 5.35 -10.21
CA SER A 99 -24.16 6.63 -9.52
C SER A 99 -25.41 6.70 -8.61
N MET A 100 -26.34 5.74 -8.72
CA MET A 100 -27.48 5.63 -7.81
C MET A 100 -27.09 5.01 -6.46
N PHE A 101 -25.99 4.29 -6.39
CA PHE A 101 -25.53 3.55 -5.23
C PHE A 101 -24.23 4.11 -4.65
N ILE A 102 -23.36 4.63 -5.50
CA ILE A 102 -22.03 5.11 -5.14
C ILE A 102 -21.86 6.56 -5.60
N ASP A 103 -21.57 7.45 -4.67
CA ASP A 103 -21.12 8.81 -4.94
C ASP A 103 -19.62 8.80 -5.27
N THR A 104 -19.27 8.86 -6.55
CA THR A 104 -17.88 8.82 -7.02
C THR A 104 -17.03 10.01 -6.58
N SER A 105 -17.64 11.04 -5.96
CA SER A 105 -16.92 12.19 -5.41
C SER A 105 -16.47 11.97 -3.96
N LYS A 106 -16.87 10.87 -3.32
CA LYS A 106 -16.54 10.53 -1.94
C LYS A 106 -15.75 9.22 -1.85
N PRO A 107 -14.91 9.07 -0.82
CA PRO A 107 -14.26 7.80 -0.53
C PRO A 107 -15.28 6.68 -0.28
N LEU A 108 -14.97 5.46 -0.70
CA LEU A 108 -15.87 4.31 -0.58
C LEU A 108 -16.01 3.80 0.86
N ASP A 109 -15.04 4.07 1.72
CA ASP A 109 -15.04 3.77 3.15
C ASP A 109 -15.91 4.72 3.97
N GLU A 110 -16.33 5.85 3.38
CA GLU A 110 -17.27 6.79 3.99
C GLU A 110 -18.74 6.55 3.52
N GLN A 111 -18.98 5.59 2.65
CA GLN A 111 -20.27 5.31 2.06
C GLN A 111 -20.83 3.98 2.56
N ALA A 112 -21.97 4.01 3.23
CA ALA A 112 -22.64 2.80 3.71
C ALA A 112 -23.01 1.87 2.55
N TYR A 113 -22.80 0.56 2.74
CA TYR A 113 -23.27 -0.44 1.79
C TYR A 113 -24.80 -0.55 1.82
N MET A 114 -25.38 -1.16 0.79
CA MET A 114 -26.84 -1.26 0.61
C MET A 114 -27.54 -2.16 1.62
N THR A 115 -26.84 -3.11 2.23
CA THR A 115 -27.35 -4.06 3.20
C THR A 115 -26.50 -4.05 4.47
N GLU A 116 -26.94 -4.77 5.51
CA GLU A 116 -26.20 -4.88 6.78
C GLU A 116 -25.01 -5.85 6.73
N ASP A 117 -24.80 -6.55 5.61
CA ASP A 117 -23.72 -7.52 5.47
C ASP A 117 -22.31 -6.89 5.48
N TYR A 118 -22.21 -5.63 5.02
CA TYR A 118 -20.98 -4.84 5.02
C TYR A 118 -21.26 -3.45 5.57
N ALA A 119 -20.28 -2.88 6.28
CA ALA A 119 -20.42 -1.52 6.80
C ALA A 119 -20.34 -0.48 5.68
N THR A 120 -19.44 -0.69 4.72
CA THR A 120 -19.15 0.26 3.64
C THR A 120 -19.02 -0.42 2.27
N TRP A 121 -19.09 0.36 1.21
CA TRP A 121 -18.75 -0.10 -0.14
C TRP A 121 -17.30 -0.57 -0.26
N HIS A 122 -16.40 0.02 0.52
CA HIS A 122 -15.01 -0.42 0.59
C HIS A 122 -14.91 -1.85 1.13
N ASP A 123 -15.62 -2.15 2.22
CA ASP A 123 -15.60 -3.48 2.85
C ASP A 123 -16.15 -4.55 1.90
N TYR A 124 -17.24 -4.25 1.21
CA TYR A 124 -17.81 -5.15 0.19
C TYR A 124 -16.82 -5.43 -0.95
N LEU A 125 -16.18 -4.38 -1.49
CA LEU A 125 -15.23 -4.52 -2.58
C LEU A 125 -13.96 -5.23 -2.14
N LEU A 126 -13.49 -4.99 -0.92
CA LEU A 126 -12.34 -5.67 -0.37
C LEU A 126 -12.60 -7.17 -0.18
N ASP A 127 -13.75 -7.54 0.36
CA ASP A 127 -14.16 -8.94 0.49
C ASP A 127 -14.28 -9.62 -0.87
N THR A 128 -14.89 -8.94 -1.85
CA THR A 128 -14.99 -9.41 -3.24
C THR A 128 -13.62 -9.62 -3.87
N ALA A 129 -12.71 -8.68 -3.67
CA ALA A 129 -11.34 -8.76 -4.15
C ALA A 129 -10.57 -9.94 -3.55
N LEU A 130 -10.70 -10.15 -2.23
CA LEU A 130 -10.04 -11.26 -1.54
C LEU A 130 -10.61 -12.63 -1.97
N LYS A 131 -11.92 -12.74 -2.19
CA LYS A 131 -12.55 -13.93 -2.77
C LYS A 131 -12.04 -14.21 -4.17
N SER A 132 -11.98 -13.19 -5.02
CA SER A 132 -11.45 -13.33 -6.38
C SER A 132 -9.97 -13.72 -6.39
N ALA A 133 -9.18 -13.18 -5.46
CA ALA A 133 -7.79 -13.58 -5.29
C ALA A 133 -7.69 -15.05 -4.86
N TYR A 134 -8.49 -15.46 -3.88
CA TYR A 134 -8.52 -16.86 -3.43
C TYR A 134 -8.85 -17.82 -4.59
N GLU A 135 -9.89 -17.52 -5.36
CA GLU A 135 -10.29 -18.33 -6.53
C GLU A 135 -9.18 -18.38 -7.59
N ALA A 136 -8.60 -17.22 -7.93
CA ALA A 136 -7.55 -17.15 -8.93
C ALA A 136 -6.31 -17.95 -8.52
N TYR A 137 -5.85 -17.83 -7.28
CA TYR A 137 -4.69 -18.57 -6.81
C TYR A 137 -4.97 -20.08 -6.64
N ALA A 138 -6.17 -20.46 -6.21
CA ALA A 138 -6.55 -21.89 -6.13
C ALA A 138 -6.52 -22.54 -7.51
N ILE A 139 -7.08 -21.89 -8.53
CA ILE A 139 -7.06 -22.39 -9.91
C ILE A 139 -5.65 -22.36 -10.50
N TYR A 140 -4.87 -21.30 -10.20
CA TYR A 140 -3.48 -21.19 -10.60
C TYR A 140 -2.64 -22.34 -10.05
N ASP A 141 -2.77 -22.67 -8.76
CA ASP A 141 -2.03 -23.77 -8.13
C ASP A 141 -2.40 -25.12 -8.76
N GLU A 142 -3.69 -25.32 -9.05
CA GLU A 142 -4.14 -26.52 -9.75
C GLU A 142 -3.58 -26.60 -11.17
N ALA A 143 -3.59 -25.48 -11.90
CA ALA A 143 -3.01 -25.37 -13.24
C ALA A 143 -1.52 -25.75 -13.23
N MET A 144 -0.76 -25.18 -12.26
CA MET A 144 0.66 -25.48 -12.10
C MET A 144 0.91 -26.94 -11.74
N ALA A 145 0.12 -27.51 -10.83
CA ALA A 145 0.21 -28.94 -10.45
C ALA A 145 -0.07 -29.87 -11.62
N ASN A 146 -0.93 -29.45 -12.56
CA ASN A 146 -1.24 -30.20 -13.79
C ASN A 146 -0.33 -29.86 -14.98
N GLY A 147 0.73 -29.07 -14.77
CA GLY A 147 1.71 -28.75 -15.80
C GLY A 147 1.19 -27.82 -16.89
N TYR A 148 0.19 -27.01 -16.59
CA TYR A 148 -0.32 -26.00 -17.53
C TYR A 148 0.76 -24.95 -17.84
N THR A 149 0.88 -24.59 -19.10
CA THR A 149 1.79 -23.53 -19.57
C THR A 149 1.04 -22.59 -20.48
N LEU A 150 1.36 -21.30 -20.38
CA LEU A 150 0.81 -20.28 -21.29
C LEU A 150 1.15 -20.60 -22.74
N SER A 151 0.18 -20.47 -23.62
CA SER A 151 0.39 -20.45 -25.06
C SER A 151 1.16 -19.20 -25.51
N GLU A 152 1.72 -19.21 -26.71
CA GLU A 152 2.36 -18.02 -27.31
C GLU A 152 1.40 -16.82 -27.43
N GLU A 153 0.11 -17.08 -27.70
CA GLU A 153 -0.93 -16.05 -27.79
C GLU A 153 -1.20 -15.41 -26.44
N GLU A 154 -1.34 -16.20 -25.39
CA GLU A 154 -1.55 -15.72 -24.02
C GLU A 154 -0.33 -14.92 -23.53
N GLN A 155 0.88 -15.41 -23.79
CA GLN A 155 2.10 -14.69 -23.46
C GLN A 155 2.17 -13.34 -24.21
N SER A 156 1.86 -13.34 -25.49
CA SER A 156 1.81 -12.11 -26.30
C SER A 156 0.76 -11.12 -25.79
N SER A 157 -0.39 -11.62 -25.33
CA SER A 157 -1.43 -10.80 -24.73
C SER A 157 -0.96 -10.12 -23.45
N ILE A 158 -0.30 -10.86 -22.57
CA ILE A 158 0.31 -10.31 -21.35
C ILE A 158 1.33 -9.24 -21.72
N ASP A 159 2.25 -9.51 -22.62
CA ASP A 159 3.29 -8.57 -23.05
C ASP A 159 2.68 -7.29 -23.69
N SER A 160 1.59 -7.43 -24.41
CA SER A 160 0.85 -6.30 -24.98
C SER A 160 0.20 -5.44 -23.89
N GLN A 161 -0.38 -6.03 -22.85
CA GLN A 161 -0.95 -5.30 -21.74
C GLN A 161 0.13 -4.51 -20.99
N ILE A 162 1.28 -5.14 -20.73
CA ILE A 162 2.41 -4.48 -20.07
C ILE A 162 2.97 -3.34 -20.92
N SER A 163 3.13 -3.55 -22.23
CA SER A 163 3.64 -2.54 -23.16
C SER A 163 2.69 -1.34 -23.28
N SER A 164 1.39 -1.56 -23.09
CA SER A 164 0.38 -0.50 -23.16
C SER A 164 0.38 0.42 -21.93
N LEU A 165 1.05 0.06 -20.85
CA LEU A 165 1.07 0.87 -19.60
C LEU A 165 1.64 2.27 -19.84
N ASP A 166 2.70 2.41 -20.64
CA ASP A 166 3.29 3.72 -20.93
C ASP A 166 2.34 4.58 -21.81
N LEU A 167 1.58 3.94 -22.70
CA LEU A 167 0.56 4.63 -23.50
C LEU A 167 -0.57 5.14 -22.59
N TYR A 168 -1.09 4.29 -21.69
CA TYR A 168 -2.09 4.72 -20.71
C TYR A 168 -1.56 5.83 -19.81
N ALA A 169 -0.32 5.70 -19.31
CA ALA A 169 0.33 6.74 -18.54
C ALA A 169 0.32 8.08 -19.28
N ALA A 170 0.73 8.09 -20.53
CA ALA A 170 0.74 9.31 -21.34
C ALA A 170 -0.66 9.89 -21.56
N MET A 171 -1.68 9.04 -21.80
CA MET A 171 -3.08 9.48 -21.99
C MET A 171 -3.66 10.14 -20.73
N TYR A 172 -3.25 9.70 -19.54
CA TYR A 172 -3.73 10.22 -18.25
C TYR A 172 -2.77 11.22 -17.61
N GLY A 173 -1.71 11.64 -18.31
CA GLY A 173 -0.77 12.68 -17.85
C GLY A 173 0.28 12.19 -16.85
N TYR A 174 0.53 10.90 -16.76
CA TYR A 174 1.60 10.32 -15.97
C TYR A 174 2.90 10.21 -16.77
N GLY A 175 4.04 10.31 -16.09
CA GLY A 175 5.35 10.26 -16.75
C GLY A 175 5.81 8.86 -17.21
N SER A 176 5.19 7.79 -16.71
CA SER A 176 5.52 6.40 -17.04
C SER A 176 4.41 5.44 -16.58
N GLY A 177 4.39 4.23 -17.13
CA GLY A 177 3.51 3.14 -16.67
C GLY A 177 3.70 2.81 -15.19
N GLN A 178 4.93 2.87 -14.69
CA GLN A 178 5.24 2.74 -13.26
C GLN A 178 4.54 3.83 -12.42
N ALA A 179 4.57 5.09 -12.85
CA ALA A 179 3.92 6.20 -12.16
C ALA A 179 2.39 6.06 -12.21
N TYR A 180 1.85 5.60 -13.34
CA TYR A 180 0.43 5.30 -13.51
C TYR A 180 -0.04 4.21 -12.53
N LEU A 181 0.68 3.08 -12.45
CA LEU A 181 0.37 2.00 -11.53
C LEU A 181 0.43 2.45 -10.07
N ALA A 182 1.48 3.17 -9.68
CA ALA A 182 1.64 3.66 -8.31
C ALA A 182 0.53 4.65 -7.90
N ALA A 183 0.07 5.49 -8.83
CA ALA A 183 -1.01 6.45 -8.57
C ALA A 183 -2.38 5.78 -8.44
N ASN A 184 -2.65 4.71 -9.21
CA ASN A 184 -3.97 4.07 -9.25
C ASN A 184 -4.10 2.88 -8.29
N TYR A 185 -2.99 2.19 -7.98
CA TYR A 185 -2.98 0.97 -7.17
C TYR A 185 -2.07 1.07 -5.93
N GLY A 186 -1.55 2.26 -5.64
CA GLY A 186 -0.72 2.53 -4.47
C GLY A 186 0.79 2.42 -4.72
N SER A 187 1.57 3.04 -3.83
CA SER A 187 3.01 3.26 -3.99
C SER A 187 3.86 1.98 -4.11
N GLY A 188 3.33 0.83 -3.70
CA GLY A 188 4.00 -0.47 -3.83
C GLY A 188 3.77 -1.16 -5.16
N SER A 189 2.89 -0.61 -6.02
CA SER A 189 2.59 -1.19 -7.33
C SER A 189 3.73 -0.93 -8.32
N SER A 190 4.07 -1.94 -9.10
CA SER A 190 5.14 -1.89 -10.09
C SER A 190 4.74 -2.62 -11.37
N VAL A 191 5.47 -2.37 -12.45
CA VAL A 191 5.29 -3.11 -13.71
C VAL A 191 5.46 -4.61 -13.49
N ASP A 192 6.42 -5.01 -12.65
CA ASP A 192 6.68 -6.42 -12.34
C ASP A 192 5.52 -7.05 -11.54
N SER A 193 5.04 -6.37 -10.49
CA SER A 193 3.89 -6.87 -9.70
C SER A 193 2.60 -6.90 -10.52
N PHE A 194 2.42 -5.96 -11.45
CA PHE A 194 1.28 -5.98 -12.36
C PHE A 194 1.39 -7.12 -13.38
N ARG A 195 2.59 -7.38 -13.90
CA ARG A 195 2.83 -8.55 -14.77
C ARG A 195 2.52 -9.86 -14.04
N GLU A 196 2.94 -9.98 -12.78
CA GLU A 196 2.63 -11.14 -11.94
C GLU A 196 1.11 -11.33 -11.80
N TYR A 197 0.39 -10.27 -11.45
CA TYR A 197 -1.08 -10.29 -11.36
C TYR A 197 -1.73 -10.75 -12.65
N VAL A 198 -1.37 -10.14 -13.79
CA VAL A 198 -1.93 -10.50 -15.10
C VAL A 198 -1.58 -11.94 -15.47
N THR A 199 -0.36 -12.40 -15.18
CA THR A 199 0.05 -13.78 -15.46
C THR A 199 -0.78 -14.79 -14.66
N ILE A 200 -0.93 -14.59 -13.35
CA ILE A 200 -1.73 -15.48 -12.48
C ILE A 200 -3.18 -15.53 -12.94
N THR A 201 -3.79 -14.38 -13.17
CA THR A 201 -5.19 -14.31 -13.59
C THR A 201 -5.42 -14.87 -15.01
N THR A 202 -4.48 -14.71 -15.91
CA THR A 202 -4.53 -15.32 -17.24
C THR A 202 -4.45 -16.84 -17.15
N ILE A 203 -3.47 -17.39 -16.42
CA ILE A 203 -3.35 -18.84 -16.22
C ILE A 203 -4.61 -19.41 -15.59
N ALA A 204 -5.11 -18.78 -14.52
CA ALA A 204 -6.32 -19.23 -13.84
C ALA A 204 -7.54 -19.26 -14.77
N SER A 205 -7.77 -18.18 -15.51
CA SER A 205 -8.92 -18.10 -16.42
C SER A 205 -8.81 -19.06 -17.62
N SER A 206 -7.64 -19.17 -18.21
CA SER A 206 -7.42 -20.06 -19.36
C SER A 206 -7.49 -21.53 -18.96
N TYR A 207 -6.94 -21.89 -17.80
CA TYR A 207 -7.04 -23.25 -17.28
C TYR A 207 -8.48 -23.60 -16.92
N ALA A 208 -9.22 -22.72 -16.25
CA ALA A 208 -10.63 -22.92 -15.96
C ALA A 208 -11.46 -23.12 -17.24
N ASN A 209 -11.21 -22.31 -18.28
CA ASN A 209 -11.86 -22.45 -19.57
C ASN A 209 -11.51 -23.79 -20.25
N LYS A 210 -10.23 -24.21 -20.17
CA LYS A 210 -9.82 -25.51 -20.69
C LYS A 210 -10.58 -26.64 -20.00
N ILE A 211 -10.65 -26.65 -18.67
CA ILE A 211 -11.38 -27.67 -17.90
C ILE A 211 -12.88 -27.65 -18.26
N ALA A 212 -13.48 -26.46 -18.34
CA ALA A 212 -14.89 -26.32 -18.74
C ALA A 212 -15.17 -26.90 -20.14
N ASN A 213 -14.26 -26.66 -21.09
CA ASN A 213 -14.37 -27.22 -22.44
C ASN A 213 -14.15 -28.76 -22.46
N ASP A 214 -13.23 -29.26 -21.63
CA ASP A 214 -12.94 -30.70 -21.52
C ASP A 214 -14.12 -31.48 -20.96
N PHE A 215 -15.03 -30.85 -20.17
CA PHE A 215 -16.29 -31.47 -19.76
C PHE A 215 -17.24 -31.78 -20.91
N GLY A 216 -17.12 -31.08 -22.03
CA GLY A 216 -17.84 -31.34 -23.28
C GLY A 216 -19.37 -31.17 -23.19
N TYR A 217 -19.90 -30.49 -22.16
CA TYR A 217 -21.32 -30.20 -22.08
C TYR A 217 -21.75 -29.25 -23.19
N THR A 218 -22.74 -29.66 -23.94
CA THR A 218 -23.39 -28.85 -24.98
C THR A 218 -24.49 -27.98 -24.38
N ALA A 219 -24.94 -26.96 -25.11
CA ALA A 219 -26.13 -26.19 -24.73
C ALA A 219 -27.38 -27.07 -24.61
N ASP A 220 -27.45 -28.16 -25.40
CA ASP A 220 -28.55 -29.12 -25.37
C ASP A 220 -28.51 -29.98 -24.08
N ASP A 221 -27.30 -30.37 -23.60
CA ASP A 221 -27.15 -31.10 -22.33
C ASP A 221 -27.61 -30.25 -21.16
N ILE A 222 -27.24 -28.97 -21.15
CA ILE A 222 -27.64 -27.99 -20.11
C ILE A 222 -29.17 -27.79 -20.18
N SER A 223 -29.75 -27.63 -21.37
CA SER A 223 -31.20 -27.46 -21.56
C SER A 223 -32.00 -28.70 -21.17
N ALA A 224 -31.43 -29.90 -21.33
CA ALA A 224 -32.08 -31.16 -20.93
C ALA A 224 -32.08 -31.39 -19.41
N TYR A 225 -31.16 -30.73 -18.67
CA TYR A 225 -31.06 -30.84 -17.21
C TYR A 225 -32.03 -29.92 -16.46
N TYR A 226 -32.45 -28.81 -17.09
CA TYR A 226 -33.41 -27.85 -16.57
C TYR A 226 -34.80 -28.04 -17.19
#